data_697609fbaa675bd2980caa76daf2549b
#
_entry.id   697609fbaa675bd2980caa76daf2549b
#
_cell.length_a   1.000
_cell.length_b   1.000
_cell.length_c   1.000
_cell.angle_alpha   90.00
_cell.angle_beta   90.00
_cell.angle_gamma   90.00
#
_symmetry.space_group_name_H-M   'P 1'
#
loop_
_entity.id
_entity.type
_entity.pdbx_description
1 polymer ?
#
loop_
_entity_poly.entity_id
_entity_poly.type
_entity_poly.pdbx_seq_one_letter_code
_entity_poly.pdbx_strand_id
1 'polypeptide(L)'
;MIKKITIIGSGNVATILGKELFRSGCSINGVWSRTLKNAMILAESLQTSGTDKFSELPGDSDLYLIAVIDDAIETVVAQLSQQFGYRIFAAHTSGSFRTEVLGQYIQNSGVFYCLQTFTKNSVPDFRNIPVFISATSTFYENELQNMAQNLSDCVKVIDEHQRKVLHIAAVFANNFVNHIYTVSQEILLQNNLDFKLLIPLIKESSRKIIEGSNPADIQTGPAIRRDSTIIEEHLKMLDDLPHFREIYNSVTKSLMSHHFKN
;
A
#
# COMPACT_ATOMS: atom_id res chain seq x y z
N MET A 1 -11.23 -21.34 -11.50
CA MET A 1 -11.15 -19.90 -11.85
C MET A 1 -11.96 -19.10 -10.87
N ILE A 2 -11.35 -18.18 -10.17
CA ILE A 2 -12.01 -17.28 -9.20
C ILE A 2 -12.99 -16.37 -9.96
N LYS A 3 -14.27 -16.48 -9.65
CA LYS A 3 -15.34 -15.67 -10.23
C LYS A 3 -16.16 -14.93 -9.20
N LYS A 4 -16.45 -15.59 -8.07
CA LYS A 4 -17.25 -15.05 -6.96
C LYS A 4 -16.35 -14.59 -5.83
N ILE A 5 -16.34 -13.30 -5.55
CA ILE A 5 -15.44 -12.69 -4.53
C ILE A 5 -16.30 -12.04 -3.45
N THR A 6 -16.03 -12.37 -2.20
CA THR A 6 -16.52 -11.57 -1.06
C THR A 6 -15.41 -10.66 -0.57
N ILE A 7 -15.69 -9.37 -0.46
CA ILE A 7 -14.73 -8.36 -0.01
C ILE A 7 -14.89 -8.15 1.50
N ILE A 8 -13.79 -8.31 2.22
CA ILE A 8 -13.73 -8.09 3.67
C ILE A 8 -12.94 -6.82 3.94
N GLY A 9 -13.68 -5.76 4.22
CA GLY A 9 -13.16 -4.40 4.43
C GLY A 9 -13.87 -3.37 3.54
N SER A 10 -13.74 -2.10 3.89
CA SER A 10 -14.31 -0.96 3.15
C SER A 10 -13.36 0.25 3.13
N GLY A 11 -12.06 0.00 3.35
CA GLY A 11 -11.00 0.99 3.27
C GLY A 11 -10.66 1.37 1.82
N ASN A 12 -9.57 2.12 1.65
CA ASN A 12 -9.10 2.57 0.33
C ASN A 12 -8.82 1.39 -0.60
N VAL A 13 -8.06 0.39 -0.13
CA VAL A 13 -7.70 -0.80 -0.92
C VAL A 13 -8.96 -1.57 -1.31
N ALA A 14 -9.83 -1.89 -0.34
CA ALA A 14 -11.10 -2.59 -0.60
C ALA A 14 -11.95 -1.87 -1.65
N THR A 15 -12.04 -0.52 -1.56
CA THR A 15 -12.86 0.27 -2.46
C THR A 15 -12.31 0.27 -3.88
N ILE A 16 -11.01 0.54 -4.05
CA ILE A 16 -10.41 0.67 -5.37
C ILE A 16 -10.26 -0.70 -6.04
N LEU A 17 -9.70 -1.68 -5.33
CA LEU A 17 -9.52 -3.03 -5.86
C LEU A 17 -10.86 -3.72 -6.12
N GLY A 18 -11.84 -3.55 -5.23
CA GLY A 18 -13.18 -4.09 -5.43
C GLY A 18 -13.86 -3.55 -6.69
N LYS A 19 -13.79 -2.25 -6.93
CA LYS A 19 -14.31 -1.63 -8.17
C LYS A 19 -13.61 -2.14 -9.41
N GLU A 20 -12.30 -2.36 -9.34
CA GLU A 20 -11.54 -2.84 -10.49
C GLU A 20 -11.84 -4.31 -10.79
N LEU A 21 -11.93 -5.16 -9.76
CA LEU A 21 -12.37 -6.55 -9.91
C LEU A 21 -13.79 -6.64 -10.50
N PHE A 22 -14.70 -5.80 -10.05
CA PHE A 22 -16.06 -5.73 -10.61
C PHE A 22 -16.05 -5.31 -12.08
N ARG A 23 -15.27 -4.30 -12.45
CA ARG A 23 -15.11 -3.86 -13.87
C ARG A 23 -14.49 -4.92 -14.76
N SER A 24 -13.59 -5.74 -14.21
CA SER A 24 -12.95 -6.84 -14.94
C SER A 24 -13.85 -8.06 -15.15
N GLY A 25 -15.09 -8.02 -14.63
CA GLY A 25 -16.09 -9.07 -14.80
C GLY A 25 -16.16 -10.09 -13.66
N CYS A 26 -15.48 -9.85 -12.53
CA CYS A 26 -15.67 -10.66 -11.33
C CYS A 26 -17.05 -10.34 -10.69
N SER A 27 -17.75 -11.36 -10.23
CA SER A 27 -18.96 -11.22 -9.42
C SER A 27 -18.57 -10.90 -7.99
N ILE A 28 -18.98 -9.75 -7.48
CA ILE A 28 -18.80 -9.44 -6.06
C ILE A 28 -20.03 -9.93 -5.30
N ASN A 29 -19.85 -11.01 -4.53
CA ASN A 29 -20.93 -11.69 -3.83
C ASN A 29 -21.41 -10.94 -2.58
N GLY A 30 -20.55 -10.13 -1.96
CA GLY A 30 -20.89 -9.38 -0.76
C GLY A 30 -19.73 -8.54 -0.27
N VAL A 31 -20.04 -7.58 0.57
CA VAL A 31 -19.05 -6.72 1.24
C VAL A 31 -19.30 -6.78 2.75
N TRP A 32 -18.27 -7.12 3.50
CA TRP A 32 -18.29 -7.01 4.95
C TRP A 32 -17.45 -5.81 5.40
N SER A 33 -17.93 -5.10 6.42
CA SER A 33 -17.12 -4.12 7.12
C SER A 33 -17.59 -4.01 8.57
N ARG A 34 -16.66 -3.70 9.49
CA ARG A 34 -16.96 -3.42 10.90
C ARG A 34 -18.07 -2.38 11.09
N THR A 35 -18.23 -1.47 10.14
CA THR A 35 -19.27 -0.44 10.13
C THR A 35 -20.25 -0.73 8.99
N LEU A 36 -21.50 -1.08 9.31
CA LEU A 36 -22.54 -1.39 8.33
C LEU A 36 -22.67 -0.29 7.25
N LYS A 37 -22.70 0.99 7.65
CA LYS A 37 -22.77 2.10 6.70
C LYS A 37 -21.68 2.06 5.64
N ASN A 38 -20.44 1.76 6.04
CA ASN A 38 -19.32 1.68 5.09
C ASN A 38 -19.40 0.46 4.20
N ALA A 39 -19.88 -0.68 4.71
CA ALA A 39 -20.16 -1.87 3.91
C ALA A 39 -21.20 -1.58 2.83
N MET A 40 -22.32 -0.97 3.19
CA MET A 40 -23.40 -0.62 2.27
C MET A 40 -22.97 0.35 1.17
N ILE A 41 -22.21 1.40 1.51
CA ILE A 41 -21.70 2.38 0.52
C ILE A 41 -20.82 1.68 -0.54
N LEU A 42 -19.92 0.79 -0.10
CA LEU A 42 -19.09 0.05 -1.04
C LEU A 42 -19.91 -0.95 -1.85
N ALA A 43 -20.77 -1.71 -1.19
CA ALA A 43 -21.62 -2.73 -1.79
C ALA A 43 -22.54 -2.14 -2.89
N GLU A 44 -23.15 -0.99 -2.66
CA GLU A 44 -23.94 -0.27 -3.66
C GLU A 44 -23.13 -0.01 -4.94
N SER A 45 -21.88 0.46 -4.79
CA SER A 45 -21.00 0.73 -5.94
C SER A 45 -20.56 -0.54 -6.68
N LEU A 46 -20.73 -1.71 -6.08
CA LEU A 46 -20.38 -3.03 -6.61
C LEU A 46 -21.62 -3.89 -6.95
N GLN A 47 -22.81 -3.30 -6.87
CA GLN A 47 -24.10 -3.95 -7.16
C GLN A 47 -24.33 -5.24 -6.35
N THR A 48 -23.98 -5.20 -5.07
CA THR A 48 -24.07 -6.34 -4.16
C THR A 48 -24.64 -5.93 -2.79
N SER A 49 -24.71 -6.86 -1.83
CA SER A 49 -25.12 -6.61 -0.45
C SER A 49 -23.95 -6.25 0.45
N GLY A 50 -24.19 -5.37 1.42
CA GLY A 50 -23.23 -5.00 2.46
C GLY A 50 -23.72 -5.35 3.85
N THR A 51 -22.85 -5.88 4.71
CA THR A 51 -23.19 -6.28 6.08
C THR A 51 -22.03 -6.04 7.05
N ASP A 52 -22.34 -5.97 8.35
CA ASP A 52 -21.37 -5.99 9.44
C ASP A 52 -21.34 -7.32 10.22
N LYS A 53 -22.13 -8.33 9.74
CA LYS A 53 -22.20 -9.65 10.34
C LYS A 53 -21.68 -10.72 9.39
N PHE A 54 -20.74 -11.54 9.85
CA PHE A 54 -20.20 -12.64 9.05
C PHE A 54 -21.27 -13.68 8.67
N SER A 55 -22.29 -13.88 9.53
CA SER A 55 -23.40 -14.83 9.29
C SER A 55 -24.31 -14.44 8.11
N GLU A 56 -24.26 -13.19 7.67
CA GLU A 56 -25.05 -12.69 6.54
C GLU A 56 -24.26 -12.71 5.21
N LEU A 57 -22.96 -13.08 5.25
CA LEU A 57 -22.14 -13.20 4.05
C LEU A 57 -22.47 -14.49 3.28
N PRO A 58 -22.37 -14.48 1.94
CA PRO A 58 -22.48 -15.68 1.12
C PRO A 58 -21.39 -16.71 1.44
N GLY A 59 -21.78 -17.97 1.59
CA GLY A 59 -20.87 -19.09 1.86
C GLY A 59 -20.29 -19.75 0.61
N ASP A 60 -20.70 -19.32 -0.59
CA ASP A 60 -20.31 -19.89 -1.89
C ASP A 60 -19.29 -19.05 -2.67
N SER A 61 -18.53 -18.22 -1.97
CA SER A 61 -17.47 -17.42 -2.59
C SER A 61 -16.23 -18.26 -2.91
N ASP A 62 -15.68 -18.07 -4.11
CA ASP A 62 -14.42 -18.69 -4.52
C ASP A 62 -13.23 -18.09 -3.77
N LEU A 63 -13.35 -16.80 -3.38
CA LEU A 63 -12.32 -16.05 -2.67
C LEU A 63 -12.94 -15.07 -1.67
N TYR A 64 -12.42 -15.06 -0.45
CA TYR A 64 -12.60 -13.99 0.52
C TYR A 64 -11.38 -13.06 0.47
N LEU A 65 -11.55 -11.87 -0.13
CA LEU A 65 -10.47 -10.90 -0.29
C LEU A 65 -10.43 -9.96 0.92
N ILE A 66 -9.38 -10.08 1.73
CA ILE A 66 -9.23 -9.39 3.01
C ILE A 66 -8.45 -8.08 2.83
N ALA A 67 -9.14 -6.96 2.93
CA ALA A 67 -8.59 -5.62 2.79
C ALA A 67 -8.93 -4.76 4.02
N VAL A 68 -8.53 -5.24 5.19
CA VAL A 68 -8.61 -4.57 6.49
C VAL A 68 -7.22 -4.12 6.94
N ILE A 69 -7.12 -3.43 8.08
CA ILE A 69 -5.83 -3.13 8.72
C ILE A 69 -5.14 -4.41 9.18
N ASP A 70 -3.82 -4.44 9.18
CA ASP A 70 -3.02 -5.64 9.44
C ASP A 70 -3.37 -6.32 10.78
N ASP A 71 -3.55 -5.54 11.86
CA ASP A 71 -3.93 -6.04 13.18
C ASP A 71 -5.29 -6.75 13.23
N ALA A 72 -6.15 -6.54 12.24
CA ALA A 72 -7.47 -7.17 12.18
C ALA A 72 -7.50 -8.43 11.30
N ILE A 73 -6.47 -8.70 10.50
CA ILE A 73 -6.49 -9.79 9.51
C ILE A 73 -6.71 -11.15 10.19
N GLU A 74 -5.94 -11.45 11.21
CA GLU A 74 -6.02 -12.74 11.91
C GLU A 74 -7.39 -12.97 12.54
N THR A 75 -7.92 -11.97 13.25
CA THR A 75 -9.26 -12.03 13.87
C THR A 75 -10.36 -12.25 12.81
N VAL A 76 -10.27 -11.55 11.69
CA VAL A 76 -11.22 -11.68 10.57
C VAL A 76 -11.17 -13.09 9.99
N VAL A 77 -9.97 -13.64 9.75
CA VAL A 77 -9.83 -14.98 9.19
C VAL A 77 -10.35 -16.05 10.15
N ALA A 78 -10.10 -15.90 11.46
CA ALA A 78 -10.65 -16.78 12.48
C ALA A 78 -12.20 -16.79 12.43
N GLN A 79 -12.84 -15.63 12.31
CA GLN A 79 -14.30 -15.51 12.21
C GLN A 79 -14.84 -16.08 10.88
N LEU A 80 -14.16 -15.86 9.77
CA LEU A 80 -14.51 -16.48 8.48
C LEU A 80 -14.43 -18.00 8.55
N SER A 81 -13.36 -18.54 9.15
CA SER A 81 -13.19 -19.99 9.35
C SER A 81 -14.27 -20.58 10.26
N GLN A 82 -14.63 -19.88 11.32
CA GLN A 82 -15.72 -20.30 12.20
C GLN A 82 -17.07 -20.35 11.48
N GLN A 83 -17.33 -19.40 10.59
CA GLN A 83 -18.60 -19.28 9.86
C GLN A 83 -18.69 -20.23 8.67
N PHE A 84 -17.60 -20.39 7.89
CA PHE A 84 -17.63 -21.07 6.59
C PHE A 84 -16.74 -22.32 6.55
N GLY A 85 -16.00 -22.60 7.63
CA GLY A 85 -15.15 -23.77 7.78
C GLY A 85 -13.71 -23.58 7.32
N TYR A 86 -12.88 -24.56 7.64
CA TYR A 86 -11.41 -24.53 7.44
C TYR A 86 -10.97 -24.52 5.97
N ARG A 87 -11.83 -24.97 5.05
CA ARG A 87 -11.47 -25.17 3.63
C ARG A 87 -11.68 -23.97 2.74
N ILE A 88 -12.16 -22.84 3.27
CA ILE A 88 -12.29 -21.60 2.49
C ILE A 88 -10.92 -21.16 1.93
N PHE A 89 -10.97 -20.39 0.85
CA PHE A 89 -9.80 -19.67 0.35
C PHE A 89 -9.92 -18.18 0.68
N ALA A 90 -8.92 -17.64 1.37
CA ALA A 90 -8.84 -16.24 1.68
C ALA A 90 -7.46 -15.67 1.32
N ALA A 91 -7.44 -14.48 0.71
CA ALA A 91 -6.22 -13.76 0.39
C ALA A 91 -6.26 -12.36 1.00
N HIS A 92 -5.16 -11.95 1.64
CA HIS A 92 -5.04 -10.60 2.18
C HIS A 92 -4.29 -9.66 1.23
N THR A 93 -4.48 -8.36 1.42
CA THR A 93 -3.87 -7.31 0.59
C THR A 93 -2.71 -6.58 1.28
N SER A 94 -2.26 -7.05 2.45
CA SER A 94 -1.18 -6.42 3.23
C SER A 94 0.21 -6.67 2.64
N GLY A 95 1.05 -5.65 2.66
CA GLY A 95 2.47 -5.74 2.30
C GLY A 95 3.35 -6.33 3.41
N SER A 96 2.90 -6.30 4.68
CA SER A 96 3.71 -6.63 5.87
C SER A 96 3.24 -7.86 6.64
N PHE A 97 1.95 -8.22 6.58
CA PHE A 97 1.35 -9.29 7.38
C PHE A 97 1.95 -10.66 7.06
N ARG A 98 2.16 -11.49 8.10
CA ARG A 98 2.69 -12.86 7.98
C ARG A 98 1.58 -13.83 7.59
N THR A 99 1.55 -14.24 6.34
CA THR A 99 0.50 -15.11 5.78
C THR A 99 0.45 -16.49 6.44
N GLU A 100 1.60 -17.01 6.88
CA GLU A 100 1.68 -18.33 7.54
C GLU A 100 0.82 -18.44 8.82
N VAL A 101 0.57 -17.31 9.51
CA VAL A 101 -0.29 -17.25 10.70
C VAL A 101 -1.71 -17.74 10.37
N LEU A 102 -2.17 -17.50 9.15
CA LEU A 102 -3.53 -17.88 8.70
C LEU A 102 -3.72 -19.40 8.63
N GLY A 103 -2.63 -20.18 8.49
CA GLY A 103 -2.67 -21.65 8.47
C GLY A 103 -3.28 -22.30 9.72
N GLN A 104 -3.36 -21.56 10.85
CA GLN A 104 -4.03 -22.02 12.06
C GLN A 104 -5.55 -22.02 11.92
N TYR A 105 -6.10 -21.21 11.02
CA TYR A 105 -7.54 -20.97 10.87
C TYR A 105 -8.11 -21.53 9.56
N ILE A 106 -7.32 -21.49 8.48
CA ILE A 106 -7.75 -21.91 7.15
C ILE A 106 -6.66 -22.71 6.42
N GLN A 107 -7.09 -23.69 5.63
CA GLN A 107 -6.19 -24.52 4.83
C GLN A 107 -5.55 -23.76 3.68
N ASN A 108 -6.33 -22.85 3.06
CA ASN A 108 -5.93 -22.20 1.82
C ASN A 108 -5.86 -20.68 2.04
N SER A 109 -4.66 -20.16 2.03
CA SER A 109 -4.43 -18.73 2.18
C SER A 109 -3.55 -18.19 1.06
N GLY A 110 -3.65 -16.89 0.80
CA GLY A 110 -2.84 -16.23 -0.21
C GLY A 110 -2.69 -14.73 0.05
N VAL A 111 -1.94 -14.11 -0.85
CA VAL A 111 -1.66 -12.68 -0.89
C VAL A 111 -2.05 -12.13 -2.26
N PHE A 112 -2.71 -10.99 -2.26
CA PHE A 112 -2.98 -10.17 -3.44
C PHE A 112 -2.55 -8.73 -3.15
N TYR A 113 -1.26 -8.44 -3.23
CA TYR A 113 -0.68 -7.18 -2.82
C TYR A 113 -0.46 -6.24 -4.01
N CYS A 114 -1.24 -5.16 -4.08
CA CYS A 114 -1.05 -4.09 -5.05
C CYS A 114 -0.07 -3.05 -4.48
N LEU A 115 1.07 -2.85 -5.13
CA LEU A 115 2.08 -1.87 -4.72
C LEU A 115 1.69 -0.47 -5.22
N GLN A 116 0.76 0.16 -4.50
CA GLN A 116 0.24 1.48 -4.84
C GLN A 116 -0.33 2.18 -3.60
N THR A 117 -0.33 3.51 -3.62
CA THR A 117 -1.08 4.31 -2.66
C THR A 117 -2.48 4.59 -3.20
N PHE A 118 -3.49 4.08 -2.49
CA PHE A 118 -4.89 4.24 -2.87
C PHE A 118 -5.59 5.30 -2.01
N THR A 119 -6.41 6.12 -2.64
CA THR A 119 -7.42 6.95 -1.98
C THR A 119 -8.78 6.64 -2.56
N LYS A 120 -9.86 6.68 -1.76
CA LYS A 120 -11.22 6.26 -2.20
C LYS A 120 -11.70 6.94 -3.48
N ASN A 121 -11.23 8.16 -3.74
CA ASN A 121 -11.62 8.97 -4.89
C ASN A 121 -10.63 8.90 -6.06
N SER A 122 -9.53 8.13 -5.93
CA SER A 122 -8.59 7.96 -7.03
C SER A 122 -9.14 6.98 -8.07
N VAL A 123 -8.78 7.21 -9.32
CA VAL A 123 -9.02 6.29 -10.44
C VAL A 123 -7.64 5.96 -11.02
N PRO A 124 -6.90 5.06 -10.38
CA PRO A 124 -5.57 4.70 -10.85
C PRO A 124 -5.68 3.89 -12.14
N ASP A 125 -4.69 4.04 -13.01
CA ASP A 125 -4.49 3.12 -14.13
C ASP A 125 -3.93 1.79 -13.60
N PHE A 126 -4.82 0.81 -13.41
CA PHE A 126 -4.45 -0.50 -12.84
C PHE A 126 -3.47 -1.27 -13.73
N ARG A 127 -3.44 -1.02 -15.05
CA ARG A 127 -2.50 -1.70 -15.96
C ARG A 127 -1.05 -1.52 -15.54
N ASN A 128 -0.72 -0.37 -14.97
CA ASN A 128 0.63 -0.02 -14.53
C ASN A 128 0.92 -0.33 -13.06
N ILE A 129 -0.04 -0.86 -12.29
CA ILE A 129 0.17 -1.16 -10.86
C ILE A 129 0.82 -2.53 -10.69
N PRO A 130 2.01 -2.63 -10.07
CA PRO A 130 2.59 -3.92 -9.74
C PRO A 130 1.69 -4.68 -8.75
N VAL A 131 1.36 -5.93 -9.09
CA VAL A 131 0.59 -6.84 -8.24
C VAL A 131 1.44 -8.04 -7.89
N PHE A 132 1.59 -8.28 -6.61
CA PHE A 132 2.41 -9.37 -6.08
C PHE A 132 1.52 -10.44 -5.44
N ILE A 133 1.79 -11.69 -5.83
CA ILE A 133 0.97 -12.86 -5.53
C ILE A 133 1.80 -13.88 -4.75
N SER A 134 1.18 -14.55 -3.81
CA SER A 134 1.61 -15.85 -3.26
C SER A 134 0.40 -16.61 -2.73
N ALA A 135 0.48 -17.94 -2.65
CA ALA A 135 -0.54 -18.75 -2.01
C ALA A 135 0.04 -20.05 -1.45
N THR A 136 -0.73 -20.71 -0.57
CA THR A 136 -0.35 -21.99 0.06
C THR A 136 -0.29 -23.16 -0.90
N SER A 137 -0.88 -23.05 -2.09
CA SER A 137 -0.78 -24.08 -3.14
C SER A 137 -0.64 -23.46 -4.52
N THR A 138 0.03 -24.16 -5.42
CA THR A 138 0.20 -23.77 -6.83
C THR A 138 -1.16 -23.54 -7.53
N PHE A 139 -2.19 -24.30 -7.15
CA PHE A 139 -3.53 -24.11 -7.71
C PHE A 139 -4.05 -22.70 -7.40
N TYR A 140 -4.06 -22.30 -6.14
CA TYR A 140 -4.55 -20.97 -5.74
C TYR A 140 -3.63 -19.84 -6.17
N GLU A 141 -2.33 -20.09 -6.24
CA GLU A 141 -1.37 -19.13 -6.78
C GLU A 141 -1.67 -18.82 -8.25
N ASN A 142 -1.88 -19.83 -9.09
CA ASN A 142 -2.27 -19.67 -10.49
C ASN A 142 -3.64 -18.96 -10.62
N GLU A 143 -4.60 -19.27 -9.76
CA GLU A 143 -5.91 -18.60 -9.76
C GLU A 143 -5.79 -17.11 -9.43
N LEU A 144 -5.01 -16.74 -8.41
CA LEU A 144 -4.74 -15.34 -8.07
C LEU A 144 -3.95 -14.64 -9.19
N GLN A 145 -2.97 -15.32 -9.78
CA GLN A 145 -2.17 -14.77 -10.87
C GLN A 145 -3.03 -14.47 -12.10
N ASN A 146 -3.90 -15.40 -12.50
CA ASN A 146 -4.84 -15.18 -13.60
C ASN A 146 -5.78 -14.01 -13.32
N MET A 147 -6.29 -13.90 -12.09
CA MET A 147 -7.12 -12.78 -11.68
C MET A 147 -6.34 -11.44 -11.75
N ALA A 148 -5.10 -11.41 -11.29
CA ALA A 148 -4.25 -10.23 -11.31
C ALA A 148 -3.89 -9.78 -12.73
N GLN A 149 -3.60 -10.71 -13.66
CA GLN A 149 -3.27 -10.43 -15.06
C GLN A 149 -4.43 -9.79 -15.84
N ASN A 150 -5.67 -10.02 -15.41
CA ASN A 150 -6.82 -9.30 -15.97
C ASN A 150 -6.84 -7.82 -15.57
N LEU A 151 -6.16 -7.45 -14.49
CA LEU A 151 -6.12 -6.08 -13.95
C LEU A 151 -4.83 -5.34 -14.34
N SER A 152 -3.68 -6.02 -14.29
CA SER A 152 -2.35 -5.41 -14.38
C SER A 152 -1.44 -6.15 -15.35
N ASP A 153 -0.60 -5.41 -16.06
CA ASP A 153 0.44 -5.94 -16.93
C ASP A 153 1.75 -6.28 -16.14
N CYS A 154 1.81 -5.89 -14.87
CA CYS A 154 2.96 -6.12 -13.99
C CYS A 154 2.58 -7.05 -12.82
N VAL A 155 2.48 -8.36 -13.08
CA VAL A 155 2.14 -9.36 -12.07
C VAL A 155 3.34 -10.27 -11.80
N LYS A 156 3.69 -10.47 -10.51
CA LYS A 156 4.78 -11.35 -10.10
C LYS A 156 4.38 -12.19 -8.90
N VAL A 157 4.81 -13.46 -8.93
CA VAL A 157 4.82 -14.32 -7.75
C VAL A 157 6.08 -14.00 -6.95
N ILE A 158 5.93 -13.71 -5.67
CA ILE A 158 7.04 -13.42 -4.75
C ILE A 158 6.80 -14.09 -3.40
N ASP A 159 7.87 -14.39 -2.71
CA ASP A 159 7.81 -14.91 -1.34
C ASP A 159 7.51 -13.80 -0.30
N GLU A 160 7.28 -14.22 0.94
CA GLU A 160 6.96 -13.30 2.05
C GLU A 160 8.11 -12.33 2.35
N HIS A 161 9.35 -12.80 2.26
CA HIS A 161 10.53 -11.96 2.52
C HIS A 161 10.64 -10.85 1.45
N GLN A 162 10.54 -11.21 0.18
CA GLN A 162 10.56 -10.27 -0.94
C GLN A 162 9.44 -9.24 -0.83
N ARG A 163 8.22 -9.66 -0.45
CA ARG A 163 7.09 -8.77 -0.24
C ARG A 163 7.36 -7.74 0.86
N LYS A 164 7.90 -8.18 2.01
CA LYS A 164 8.26 -7.29 3.12
C LYS A 164 9.36 -6.31 2.74
N VAL A 165 10.37 -6.76 1.99
CA VAL A 165 11.44 -5.88 1.47
C VAL A 165 10.88 -4.84 0.51
N LEU A 166 9.99 -5.23 -0.40
CA LEU A 166 9.32 -4.30 -1.31
C LEU A 166 8.44 -3.30 -0.55
N HIS A 167 7.73 -3.77 0.47
CA HIS A 167 6.87 -2.89 1.28
C HIS A 167 7.68 -1.83 2.02
N ILE A 168 8.78 -2.21 2.69
CA ILE A 168 9.63 -1.21 3.37
C ILE A 168 10.27 -0.24 2.38
N ALA A 169 10.72 -0.71 1.21
CA ALA A 169 11.24 0.16 0.17
C ALA A 169 10.18 1.17 -0.32
N ALA A 170 8.91 0.74 -0.47
CA ALA A 170 7.80 1.60 -0.83
C ALA A 170 7.46 2.64 0.25
N VAL A 171 7.61 2.29 1.53
CA VAL A 171 7.46 3.27 2.63
C VAL A 171 8.48 4.40 2.47
N PHE A 172 9.74 4.07 2.18
CA PHE A 172 10.76 5.09 1.90
C PHE A 172 10.46 5.91 0.64
N ALA A 173 10.10 5.24 -0.46
CA ALA A 173 9.91 5.88 -1.76
C ALA A 173 8.62 6.73 -1.85
N ASN A 174 7.63 6.49 -1.01
CA ASN A 174 6.33 7.16 -1.07
C ASN A 174 5.91 7.79 0.26
N ASN A 175 5.75 7.02 1.32
CA ASN A 175 5.18 7.54 2.58
C ASN A 175 6.08 8.59 3.22
N PHE A 176 7.38 8.32 3.32
CA PHE A 176 8.34 9.27 3.89
C PHE A 176 8.53 10.49 2.97
N VAL A 177 8.58 10.29 1.66
CA VAL A 177 8.65 11.42 0.70
C VAL A 177 7.44 12.33 0.86
N ASN A 178 6.22 11.77 0.98
CA ASN A 178 5.02 12.58 1.21
C ASN A 178 5.08 13.35 2.53
N HIS A 179 5.62 12.73 3.59
CA HIS A 179 5.80 13.43 4.87
C HIS A 179 6.85 14.54 4.75
N ILE A 180 7.94 14.34 4.02
CA ILE A 180 8.93 15.40 3.76
C ILE A 180 8.31 16.58 2.98
N TYR A 181 7.37 16.32 2.07
CA TYR A 181 6.59 17.41 1.45
C TYR A 181 5.73 18.17 2.46
N THR A 182 5.11 17.47 3.43
CA THR A 182 4.37 18.12 4.53
C THR A 182 5.29 19.01 5.36
N VAL A 183 6.46 18.52 5.75
CA VAL A 183 7.48 19.31 6.48
C VAL A 183 7.88 20.54 5.69
N SER A 184 8.14 20.38 4.39
CA SER A 184 8.49 21.51 3.51
C SER A 184 7.36 22.54 3.41
N GLN A 185 6.12 22.09 3.32
CA GLN A 185 4.94 22.96 3.30
C GLN A 185 4.81 23.77 4.60
N GLU A 186 5.00 23.12 5.75
CA GLU A 186 4.87 23.79 7.05
C GLU A 186 5.96 24.86 7.25
N ILE A 187 7.21 24.57 6.85
CA ILE A 187 8.31 25.55 6.88
C ILE A 187 7.98 26.76 6.02
N LEU A 188 7.46 26.57 4.82
CA LEU A 188 7.09 27.65 3.92
C LEU A 188 5.93 28.50 4.48
N LEU A 189 4.89 27.84 5.00
CA LEU A 189 3.71 28.51 5.56
C LEU A 189 4.08 29.43 6.75
N GLN A 190 5.00 29.01 7.62
CA GLN A 190 5.49 29.84 8.73
C GLN A 190 6.22 31.09 8.27
N ASN A 191 6.72 31.09 7.02
CA ASN A 191 7.41 32.21 6.41
C ASN A 191 6.58 32.92 5.32
N ASN A 192 5.27 32.71 5.28
CA ASN A 192 4.32 33.29 4.31
C ASN A 192 4.69 32.98 2.84
N LEU A 193 5.23 31.80 2.57
CA LEU A 193 5.56 31.32 1.24
C LEU A 193 4.62 30.19 0.80
N ASP A 194 4.30 30.14 -0.50
CA ASP A 194 3.41 29.12 -1.08
C ASP A 194 4.21 27.86 -1.45
N PHE A 195 3.73 26.70 -1.04
CA PHE A 195 4.28 25.40 -1.41
C PHE A 195 4.39 25.19 -2.94
N LYS A 196 3.54 25.86 -3.71
CA LYS A 196 3.59 25.82 -5.19
C LYS A 196 4.96 26.21 -5.76
N LEU A 197 5.75 26.98 -5.04
CA LEU A 197 7.13 27.35 -5.44
C LEU A 197 8.03 26.12 -5.56
N LEU A 198 7.76 25.05 -4.83
CA LEU A 198 8.53 23.79 -4.87
C LEU A 198 8.08 22.82 -5.96
N ILE A 199 6.89 23.00 -6.55
CA ILE A 199 6.34 22.08 -7.54
C ILE A 199 7.28 21.85 -8.74
N PRO A 200 7.93 22.87 -9.34
CA PRO A 200 8.86 22.64 -10.45
C PRO A 200 10.08 21.77 -10.04
N LEU A 201 10.61 21.99 -8.83
CA LEU A 201 11.72 21.20 -8.29
C LEU A 201 11.32 19.73 -8.07
N ILE A 202 10.14 19.48 -7.49
CA ILE A 202 9.60 18.13 -7.27
C ILE A 202 9.43 17.40 -8.59
N LYS A 203 8.84 18.07 -9.59
CA LYS A 203 8.66 17.49 -10.93
C LYS A 203 9.99 17.12 -11.58
N GLU A 204 11.00 17.98 -11.49
CA GLU A 204 12.31 17.73 -12.09
C GLU A 204 13.01 16.53 -11.43
N SER A 205 12.98 16.45 -10.10
CA SER A 205 13.54 15.31 -9.37
C SER A 205 12.85 13.99 -9.73
N SER A 206 11.52 14.00 -9.79
CA SER A 206 10.72 12.81 -10.17
C SER A 206 10.98 12.42 -11.63
N ARG A 207 11.07 13.39 -12.56
CA ARG A 207 11.34 13.14 -13.97
C ARG A 207 12.67 12.39 -14.16
N LYS A 208 13.74 12.84 -13.50
CA LYS A 208 15.06 12.18 -13.58
C LYS A 208 15.01 10.73 -13.15
N ILE A 209 14.27 10.42 -12.06
CA ILE A 209 14.09 9.04 -11.58
C ILE A 209 13.31 8.21 -12.60
N ILE A 210 12.20 8.75 -13.14
CA ILE A 210 11.34 8.07 -14.12
C ILE A 210 12.12 7.79 -15.42
N GLU A 211 13.00 8.68 -15.83
CA GLU A 211 13.87 8.52 -17.01
C GLU A 211 15.07 7.59 -16.76
N GLY A 212 15.14 6.95 -15.58
CA GLY A 212 16.11 5.90 -15.29
C GLY A 212 17.42 6.40 -14.67
N SER A 213 17.50 7.65 -14.22
CA SER A 213 18.68 8.09 -13.48
C SER A 213 18.82 7.35 -12.15
N ASN A 214 20.03 6.96 -11.79
CA ASN A 214 20.31 6.41 -10.48
C ASN A 214 20.11 7.51 -9.41
N PRO A 215 19.27 7.29 -8.38
CA PRO A 215 19.00 8.28 -7.32
C PRO A 215 20.26 8.82 -6.64
N ALA A 216 21.28 7.98 -6.43
CA ALA A 216 22.54 8.39 -5.80
C ALA A 216 23.35 9.37 -6.67
N ASP A 217 23.33 9.18 -7.99
CA ASP A 217 24.14 9.99 -8.93
C ASP A 217 23.55 11.39 -9.15
N ILE A 218 22.25 11.55 -8.98
CA ILE A 218 21.57 12.85 -9.11
C ILE A 218 21.44 13.60 -7.79
N GLN A 219 21.97 13.06 -6.70
CA GLN A 219 21.89 13.69 -5.38
C GLN A 219 22.73 14.96 -5.34
N THR A 220 22.14 16.04 -4.85
CA THR A 220 22.78 17.36 -4.71
C THR A 220 22.56 17.91 -3.29
N GLY A 221 23.08 19.08 -3.01
CA GLY A 221 22.83 19.80 -1.76
C GLY A 221 24.06 19.93 -0.85
N PRO A 222 23.92 20.62 0.31
CA PRO A 222 25.02 20.93 1.20
C PRO A 222 25.68 19.69 1.81
N ALA A 223 24.93 18.63 2.08
CA ALA A 223 25.46 17.38 2.60
C ALA A 223 26.49 16.74 1.65
N ILE A 224 26.19 16.71 0.34
CA ILE A 224 27.09 16.16 -0.69
C ILE A 224 28.33 17.03 -0.88
N ARG A 225 28.22 18.34 -0.73
CA ARG A 225 29.37 19.28 -0.81
C ARG A 225 30.16 19.38 0.51
N ARG A 226 29.70 18.67 1.58
CA ARG A 226 30.28 18.80 2.93
C ARG A 226 30.29 20.25 3.45
N ASP A 227 29.23 20.98 3.14
CA ASP A 227 29.13 22.40 3.48
C ASP A 227 28.57 22.54 4.91
N SER A 228 29.46 22.40 5.90
CA SER A 228 29.07 22.42 7.31
C SER A 228 28.44 23.75 7.73
N THR A 229 28.90 24.88 7.15
CA THR A 229 28.37 26.21 7.47
C THR A 229 26.90 26.32 7.13
N ILE A 230 26.53 25.92 5.92
CA ILE A 230 25.11 25.93 5.49
C ILE A 230 24.26 24.94 6.28
N ILE A 231 24.81 23.75 6.60
CA ILE A 231 24.09 22.75 7.43
C ILE A 231 23.79 23.33 8.82
N GLU A 232 24.77 24.00 9.46
CA GLU A 232 24.58 24.62 10.77
C GLU A 232 23.56 25.79 10.72
N GLU A 233 23.59 26.60 9.66
CA GLU A 233 22.61 27.67 9.45
C GLU A 233 21.19 27.08 9.33
N HIS A 234 21.00 26.03 8.51
CA HIS A 234 19.70 25.35 8.38
C HIS A 234 19.23 24.78 9.73
N LEU A 235 20.13 24.17 10.50
CA LEU A 235 19.78 23.63 11.82
C LEU A 235 19.37 24.76 12.81
N LYS A 236 20.00 25.93 12.76
CA LYS A 236 19.59 27.11 13.55
C LYS A 236 18.21 27.63 13.12
N MET A 237 17.93 27.68 11.83
CA MET A 237 16.61 28.07 11.31
C MET A 237 15.48 27.12 11.76
N LEU A 238 15.82 25.91 12.18
CA LEU A 238 14.89 24.89 12.65
C LEU A 238 14.87 24.76 14.19
N ASP A 239 15.49 25.67 14.96
CA ASP A 239 15.57 25.56 16.42
C ASP A 239 14.18 25.57 17.09
N ASP A 240 13.23 26.34 16.54
CA ASP A 240 11.84 26.38 17.02
C ASP A 240 10.97 25.20 16.50
N LEU A 241 11.55 24.32 15.68
CA LEU A 241 10.91 23.17 15.05
C LEU A 241 11.69 21.87 15.34
N PRO A 242 11.76 21.42 16.60
CA PRO A 242 12.69 20.36 17.03
C PRO A 242 12.50 19.04 16.28
N HIS A 243 11.28 18.66 15.92
CA HIS A 243 11.02 17.44 15.14
C HIS A 243 11.55 17.55 13.71
N PHE A 244 11.41 18.71 13.07
CA PHE A 244 11.94 18.94 11.70
C PHE A 244 13.47 19.00 11.71
N ARG A 245 14.03 19.61 12.75
CA ARG A 245 15.49 19.65 12.98
C ARG A 245 16.07 18.24 13.13
N GLU A 246 15.36 17.35 13.83
CA GLU A 246 15.77 15.94 13.99
C GLU A 246 15.74 15.20 12.64
N ILE A 247 14.65 15.35 11.85
CA ILE A 247 14.53 14.76 10.51
C ILE A 247 15.66 15.27 9.61
N TYR A 248 15.89 16.59 9.56
CA TYR A 248 16.95 17.21 8.77
C TYR A 248 18.33 16.62 9.11
N ASN A 249 18.65 16.54 10.41
CA ASN A 249 19.93 16.01 10.88
C ASN A 249 20.11 14.52 10.54
N SER A 250 19.05 13.72 10.73
CA SER A 250 19.07 12.27 10.46
C SER A 250 19.25 11.98 8.96
N VAL A 251 18.53 12.68 8.09
CA VAL A 251 18.65 12.53 6.65
C VAL A 251 20.03 13.03 6.16
N THR A 252 20.51 14.18 6.66
CA THR A 252 21.84 14.72 6.32
C THR A 252 22.95 13.73 6.69
N LYS A 253 22.91 13.15 7.89
CA LYS A 253 23.88 12.12 8.32
C LYS A 253 23.82 10.87 7.44
N SER A 254 22.62 10.41 7.10
CA SER A 254 22.43 9.25 6.22
C SER A 254 23.01 9.50 4.83
N LEU A 255 22.73 10.67 4.23
CA LEU A 255 23.29 11.08 2.94
C LEU A 255 24.82 11.08 2.97
N MET A 256 25.43 11.73 3.97
CA MET A 256 26.88 11.78 4.11
C MET A 256 27.50 10.39 4.28
N SER A 257 26.88 9.54 5.13
CA SER A 257 27.35 8.15 5.33
C SER A 257 27.25 7.32 4.07
N HIS A 258 26.25 7.52 3.23
CA HIS A 258 26.08 6.78 1.99
C HIS A 258 27.10 7.17 0.92
N HIS A 259 27.32 8.48 0.74
CA HIS A 259 28.19 9.00 -0.34
C HIS A 259 29.68 9.00 0.00
N PHE A 260 30.02 8.97 1.29
CA PHE A 260 31.42 9.02 1.75
C PHE A 260 31.80 7.78 2.56
N LYS A 261 31.25 6.62 2.20
CA LYS A 261 31.76 5.33 2.71
C LYS A 261 33.24 5.20 2.29
N ASN A 262 34.12 5.24 3.29
CA ASN A 262 35.53 4.86 3.13
C ASN A 262 35.62 3.35 2.89
#